data_47df41ea7708952f75c9bd762b8a78b0
#
_entry.id   47df41ea7708952f75c9bd762b8a78b0
#
_cell.length_a   1.000
_cell.length_b   1.000
_cell.length_c   1.000
_cell.angle_alpha   90.00
_cell.angle_beta   90.00
_cell.angle_gamma   90.00
#
_symmetry.space_group_name_H-M   'P 1'
#
loop_
_entity.id
_entity.type
_entity.pdbx_description
1 polymer ?
#
loop_
_entity_poly.entity_id
_entity_poly.type
_entity_poly.pdbx_seq_one_letter_code
_entity_poly.pdbx_strand_id
1 'polypeptide(L)'
;MTDVVSDGPGTGVREHLALVLDADDLVAALRLALDLKPWFGVAKVGLELFSASGPDAIGPLIDLGYDVFLDLKLHDIPTTVNKASRVLGALGVSYVTMHAHGGVDTVSYTHLTLPTN
;
A
#
# COMPACT_ATOMS: atom_id res chain seq x y z
N MET A 1 30.00 -4.22 -5.00
CA MET A 1 29.36 -4.05 -5.44
C MET A 1 29.01 -3.88 -5.50
N THR A 2 28.98 -4.06 -5.45
CA THR A 2 28.41 -3.88 -5.77
C THR A 2 27.81 -3.76 -5.87
N ASP A 3 27.81 -3.76 -5.85
CA ASP A 3 27.08 -3.66 -6.25
C ASP A 3 25.92 -3.54 -6.56
N VAL A 4 25.96 -3.34 -7.01
CA VAL A 4 24.77 -2.84 -7.70
C VAL A 4 23.78 -3.98 -7.89
N VAL A 5 24.26 -5.13 -8.22
CA VAL A 5 23.41 -6.32 -8.40
C VAL A 5 22.75 -6.71 -7.09
N SER A 6 23.48 -6.64 -5.99
CA SER A 6 22.93 -6.99 -4.70
C SER A 6 21.89 -5.99 -4.21
N ASP A 7 21.91 -4.77 -4.73
CA ASP A 7 20.94 -3.74 -4.38
C ASP A 7 19.69 -3.80 -5.27
N GLY A 8 19.65 -4.70 -6.25
CA GLY A 8 18.55 -4.81 -7.17
C GLY A 8 18.55 -3.72 -8.23
N PRO A 9 17.39 -3.41 -8.82
CA PRO A 9 17.27 -2.32 -9.81
C PRO A 9 17.65 -0.98 -9.22
N GLY A 10 17.98 -0.01 -10.05
CA GLY A 10 18.26 1.35 -9.61
C GLY A 10 17.08 1.96 -8.84
N THR A 11 17.36 2.96 -7.99
CA THR A 11 16.35 3.55 -7.11
C THR A 11 15.13 4.07 -7.86
N GLY A 12 15.30 4.68 -9.02
CA GLY A 12 14.19 5.18 -9.83
C GLY A 12 13.27 4.07 -10.33
N VAL A 13 13.81 2.86 -10.53
CA VAL A 13 13.01 1.72 -10.98
C VAL A 13 12.26 1.10 -9.81
N ARG A 14 12.92 0.84 -8.69
CA ARG A 14 12.28 0.18 -7.55
C ARG A 14 11.14 1.00 -6.97
N GLU A 15 11.18 2.31 -7.06
CA GLU A 15 10.12 3.19 -6.58
C GLU A 15 8.82 2.98 -7.35
N HIS A 16 8.89 2.41 -8.55
CA HIS A 16 7.76 2.13 -9.42
C HIS A 16 7.37 0.65 -9.45
N LEU A 17 8.08 -0.19 -8.69
CA LEU A 17 7.78 -1.62 -8.63
C LEU A 17 7.07 -1.96 -7.33
N ALA A 18 5.94 -2.62 -7.45
CA ALA A 18 5.13 -3.02 -6.31
C ALA A 18 5.27 -4.51 -6.04
N LEU A 19 5.59 -4.86 -4.80
CA LEU A 19 5.56 -6.24 -4.32
C LEU A 19 4.14 -6.55 -3.88
N VAL A 20 3.56 -7.60 -4.45
CA VAL A 20 2.19 -8.01 -4.13
C VAL A 20 2.23 -9.00 -2.95
N LEU A 21 1.59 -8.62 -1.86
CA LEU A 21 1.53 -9.45 -0.66
C LEU A 21 0.14 -10.10 -0.56
N ASP A 22 -0.04 -11.18 -1.29
CA ASP A 22 -1.29 -11.94 -1.35
C ASP A 22 -1.26 -13.10 -0.37
N ALA A 23 -1.29 -12.79 0.91
CA ALA A 23 -1.24 -13.80 1.95
C ALA A 23 -2.18 -13.43 3.09
N ASP A 24 -2.65 -14.43 3.81
CA ASP A 24 -3.43 -14.22 5.03
C ASP A 24 -2.57 -14.37 6.29
N ASP A 25 -1.29 -14.63 6.12
CA ASP A 25 -0.31 -14.76 7.21
C ASP A 25 0.63 -13.57 7.21
N LEU A 26 0.49 -12.72 8.22
CA LEU A 26 1.30 -11.51 8.34
C LEU A 26 2.78 -11.82 8.48
N VAL A 27 3.14 -12.86 9.23
CA VAL A 27 4.56 -13.20 9.42
C VAL A 27 5.22 -13.57 8.11
N ALA A 28 4.55 -14.40 7.29
CA ALA A 28 5.06 -14.79 5.98
C ALA A 28 5.16 -13.57 5.05
N ALA A 29 4.16 -12.69 5.08
CA ALA A 29 4.16 -11.49 4.25
C ALA A 29 5.31 -10.56 4.61
N LEU A 30 5.54 -10.34 5.91
CA LEU A 30 6.62 -9.45 6.36
C LEU A 30 8.00 -10.05 6.07
N ARG A 31 8.13 -11.36 6.15
CA ARG A 31 9.40 -12.03 5.79
C ARG A 31 9.70 -11.84 4.31
N LEU A 32 8.71 -12.03 3.47
CA LEU A 32 8.86 -11.80 2.05
C LEU A 32 9.21 -10.35 1.74
N ALA A 33 8.54 -9.42 2.42
CA ALA A 33 8.81 -7.99 2.25
C ALA A 33 10.23 -7.63 2.65
N LEU A 34 10.74 -8.20 3.73
CA LEU A 34 12.11 -7.98 4.16
C LEU A 34 13.12 -8.52 3.14
N ASP A 35 12.89 -9.72 2.64
CA ASP A 35 13.80 -10.37 1.68
C ASP A 35 13.85 -9.64 0.34
N LEU A 36 12.75 -9.07 -0.10
CA LEU A 36 12.64 -8.44 -1.42
C LEU A 36 12.74 -6.93 -1.40
N LYS A 37 13.00 -6.34 -0.24
CA LYS A 37 13.13 -4.90 -0.08
C LYS A 37 14.07 -4.24 -1.10
N PRO A 38 15.22 -4.81 -1.45
CA PRO A 38 16.14 -4.16 -2.40
C PRO A 38 15.54 -3.94 -3.79
N TRP A 39 14.51 -4.71 -4.17
CA TRP A 39 13.95 -4.67 -5.52
C TRP A 39 12.63 -3.93 -5.64
N PHE A 40 11.95 -3.68 -4.52
CA PHE A 40 10.60 -3.08 -4.55
C PHE A 40 10.52 -1.91 -3.59
N GLY A 41 9.98 -0.80 -4.06
CA GLY A 41 9.74 0.38 -3.22
C GLY A 41 8.30 0.48 -2.72
N VAL A 42 7.38 -0.26 -3.33
CA VAL A 42 5.96 -0.24 -2.99
C VAL A 42 5.54 -1.63 -2.53
N ALA A 43 4.78 -1.71 -1.44
CA ALA A 43 4.17 -2.95 -0.99
C ALA A 43 2.66 -2.86 -1.19
N LYS A 44 2.11 -3.73 -2.01
CA LYS A 44 0.69 -3.79 -2.27
C LYS A 44 0.03 -4.77 -1.31
N VAL A 45 -0.85 -4.27 -0.46
CA VAL A 45 -1.61 -5.06 0.51
C VAL A 45 -3.04 -5.19 0.00
N GLY A 46 -3.45 -6.42 -0.27
CA GLY A 46 -4.80 -6.69 -0.73
C GLY A 46 -5.79 -6.87 0.40
N LEU A 47 -7.04 -7.09 0.03
CA LEU A 47 -8.12 -7.24 1.00
C LEU A 47 -7.91 -8.42 1.94
N GLU A 48 -7.34 -9.52 1.44
CA GLU A 48 -7.13 -10.72 2.25
C GLU A 48 -6.20 -10.45 3.43
N LEU A 49 -5.02 -9.91 3.17
CA LEU A 49 -4.06 -9.62 4.23
C LEU A 49 -4.58 -8.52 5.17
N PHE A 50 -5.18 -7.48 4.61
CA PHE A 50 -5.71 -6.40 5.44
C PHE A 50 -6.87 -6.86 6.31
N SER A 51 -7.73 -7.76 5.80
CA SER A 51 -8.83 -8.32 6.59
C SER A 51 -8.34 -9.22 7.71
N ALA A 52 -7.25 -9.93 7.47
CA ALA A 52 -6.67 -10.84 8.47
C ALA A 52 -5.90 -10.10 9.56
N SER A 53 -5.19 -9.05 9.21
CA SER A 53 -4.23 -8.39 10.11
C SER A 53 -4.55 -6.92 10.41
N GLY A 54 -5.39 -6.29 9.58
CA GLY A 54 -5.75 -4.90 9.77
C GLY A 54 -4.55 -3.95 9.73
N PRO A 55 -4.58 -2.92 10.59
CA PRO A 55 -3.48 -1.95 10.64
C PRO A 55 -2.11 -2.54 10.96
N ASP A 56 -2.08 -3.71 11.60
CA ASP A 56 -0.82 -4.37 11.94
C ASP A 56 -0.02 -4.80 10.71
N ALA A 57 -0.67 -4.87 9.53
CA ALA A 57 0.03 -5.15 8.29
C ALA A 57 0.74 -3.91 7.73
N ILE A 58 0.34 -2.72 8.13
CA ILE A 58 0.80 -1.47 7.51
C ILE A 58 2.06 -0.93 8.17
N GLY A 59 2.04 -0.78 9.50
CA GLY A 59 3.14 -0.18 10.24
C GLY A 59 4.50 -0.80 9.95
N PRO A 60 4.63 -2.14 10.07
CA PRO A 60 5.91 -2.80 9.79
C PRO A 60 6.40 -2.61 8.37
N LEU A 61 5.51 -2.53 7.37
CA LEU A 61 5.90 -2.29 5.98
C LEU A 61 6.46 -0.88 5.80
N ILE A 62 5.85 0.10 6.45
CA ILE A 62 6.36 1.47 6.44
C ILE A 62 7.73 1.51 7.13
N ASP A 63 7.88 0.83 8.24
CA ASP A 63 9.15 0.78 8.97
C ASP A 63 10.26 0.14 8.13
N LEU A 64 9.91 -0.78 7.23
CA LEU A 64 10.86 -1.36 6.29
C LEU A 64 11.23 -0.42 5.13
N GLY A 65 10.53 0.69 4.99
CA GLY A 65 10.81 1.67 3.95
C GLY A 65 9.94 1.57 2.71
N TYR A 66 8.86 0.76 2.75
CA TYR A 66 7.92 0.68 1.64
C TYR A 66 6.93 1.83 1.67
N ASP A 67 6.51 2.27 0.49
CA ASP A 67 5.26 2.98 0.32
C ASP A 67 4.15 1.93 0.27
N VAL A 68 3.10 2.09 1.07
CA VAL A 68 2.05 1.08 1.14
C VAL A 68 0.89 1.45 0.21
N PHE A 69 0.53 0.49 -0.61
CA PHE A 69 -0.58 0.57 -1.54
C PHE A 69 -1.67 -0.39 -1.06
N LEU A 70 -2.79 0.14 -0.57
CA LEU A 70 -3.92 -0.68 -0.16
C LEU A 70 -4.87 -0.90 -1.33
N ASP A 71 -4.96 -2.14 -1.78
CA ASP A 71 -5.85 -2.52 -2.87
C ASP A 71 -7.15 -3.08 -2.31
N LEU A 72 -7.99 -2.20 -1.78
CA LEU A 72 -9.27 -2.56 -1.14
C LEU A 72 -10.47 -2.30 -2.04
N LYS A 73 -10.28 -1.60 -3.14
CA LYS A 73 -11.33 -1.28 -4.13
C LYS A 73 -12.56 -0.65 -3.46
N LEU A 74 -12.33 0.44 -2.76
CA LEU A 74 -13.41 1.14 -2.04
C LEU A 74 -14.56 1.48 -2.98
N HIS A 75 -15.77 1.06 -2.62
CA HIS A 75 -16.96 1.29 -3.42
C HIS A 75 -18.16 1.48 -2.52
N ASP A 76 -18.50 2.73 -2.26
CA ASP A 76 -19.61 3.09 -1.39
C ASP A 76 -20.00 4.54 -1.70
N ILE A 77 -20.94 5.07 -0.95
CA ILE A 77 -21.33 6.48 -1.11
C ILE A 77 -20.13 7.37 -0.76
N PRO A 78 -20.04 8.58 -1.35
CA PRO A 78 -18.87 9.45 -1.18
C PRO A 78 -18.50 9.73 0.26
N THR A 79 -19.45 9.93 1.14
CA THR A 79 -19.17 10.20 2.56
C THR A 79 -18.45 9.03 3.22
N THR A 80 -18.90 7.80 2.93
CA THR A 80 -18.29 6.59 3.50
C THR A 80 -16.87 6.41 2.97
N VAL A 81 -16.66 6.61 1.68
CA VAL A 81 -15.32 6.51 1.07
C VAL A 81 -14.40 7.59 1.64
N ASN A 82 -14.90 8.80 1.83
CA ASN A 82 -14.13 9.88 2.42
C ASN A 82 -13.66 9.53 3.83
N LYS A 83 -14.57 9.02 4.67
CA LYS A 83 -14.21 8.63 6.04
C LYS A 83 -13.20 7.50 6.06
N ALA A 84 -13.41 6.49 5.23
CA ALA A 84 -12.47 5.37 5.12
C ALA A 84 -11.09 5.85 4.67
N SER A 85 -11.04 6.72 3.68
CA SER A 85 -9.78 7.26 3.15
C SER A 85 -9.02 8.06 4.21
N ARG A 86 -9.72 8.82 5.04
CA ARG A 86 -9.08 9.57 6.13
C ARG A 86 -8.46 8.65 7.17
N VAL A 87 -9.16 7.58 7.54
CA VAL A 87 -8.64 6.60 8.49
C VAL A 87 -7.39 5.92 7.92
N LEU A 88 -7.45 5.49 6.66
CA LEU A 88 -6.33 4.82 6.02
C LEU A 88 -5.14 5.77 5.83
N GLY A 89 -5.41 7.02 5.48
CA GLY A 89 -4.36 8.03 5.36
C GLY A 89 -3.65 8.29 6.67
N ALA A 90 -4.39 8.27 7.78
CA ALA A 90 -3.81 8.46 9.10
C ALA A 90 -2.89 7.30 9.50
N LEU A 91 -3.03 6.13 8.88
CA LEU A 91 -2.12 5.00 9.09
C LEU A 91 -0.82 5.11 8.30
N GLY A 92 -0.69 6.11 7.44
CA GLY A 92 0.52 6.31 6.63
C GLY A 92 0.47 5.63 5.27
N VAL A 93 -0.70 5.24 4.81
CA VAL A 93 -0.88 4.62 3.49
C VAL A 93 -0.66 5.66 2.40
N SER A 94 0.09 5.28 1.36
CA SER A 94 0.39 6.19 0.23
C SER A 94 -0.66 6.12 -0.87
N TYR A 95 -1.23 4.94 -1.10
CA TYR A 95 -2.21 4.72 -2.19
C TYR A 95 -3.33 3.82 -1.72
N VAL A 96 -4.53 4.06 -2.23
CA VAL A 96 -5.68 3.18 -2.01
C VAL A 96 -6.51 3.13 -3.29
N THR A 97 -7.03 1.95 -3.62
CA THR A 97 -7.90 1.80 -4.79
C THR A 97 -9.36 2.05 -4.43
N MET A 98 -10.11 2.53 -5.41
CA MET A 98 -11.55 2.69 -5.32
C MET A 98 -12.17 2.41 -6.67
N HIS A 99 -13.48 2.12 -6.67
CA HIS A 99 -14.22 1.95 -7.91
C HIS A 99 -14.59 3.31 -8.52
N ALA A 100 -14.32 3.47 -9.80
CA ALA A 100 -14.73 4.68 -10.53
C ALA A 100 -16.25 4.85 -10.57
N HIS A 101 -16.99 3.77 -10.43
CA HIS A 101 -18.45 3.80 -10.33
C HIS A 101 -18.97 4.60 -9.13
N GLY A 102 -18.12 4.85 -8.14
CA GLY A 102 -18.48 5.70 -7.01
C GLY A 102 -18.68 7.16 -7.40
N GLY A 103 -18.23 7.56 -8.59
CA GLY A 103 -18.42 8.90 -9.10
C GLY A 103 -17.29 9.85 -8.79
N VAL A 104 -17.40 11.05 -9.31
CA VAL A 104 -16.37 12.09 -9.20
C VAL A 104 -16.12 12.46 -7.73
N ASP A 105 -17.18 12.59 -6.95
CA ASP A 105 -17.05 12.99 -5.55
C ASP A 105 -16.24 11.98 -4.75
N THR A 106 -16.49 10.69 -4.98
CA THR A 106 -15.74 9.62 -4.30
C THR A 106 -14.25 9.71 -4.64
N VAL A 107 -13.93 9.87 -5.93
CA VAL A 107 -12.54 9.96 -6.38
C VAL A 107 -11.88 11.22 -5.82
N SER A 108 -12.58 12.34 -5.85
CA SER A 108 -12.04 13.61 -5.34
C SER A 108 -11.75 13.55 -3.86
N TYR A 109 -12.65 12.99 -3.05
CA TYR A 109 -12.44 12.90 -1.62
C TYR A 109 -11.24 12.03 -1.29
N THR A 110 -11.07 10.91 -1.98
CA THR A 110 -9.93 10.03 -1.74
C THR A 110 -8.63 10.73 -2.10
N HIS A 111 -8.60 11.42 -3.23
CA HIS A 111 -7.42 12.15 -3.66
C HIS A 111 -7.02 13.24 -2.66
N LEU A 112 -7.99 13.94 -2.09
CA LEU A 112 -7.74 15.04 -1.16
C LEU A 112 -7.37 14.57 0.25
N THR A 113 -7.74 13.37 0.65
CA THR A 113 -7.55 12.90 2.02
C THR A 113 -6.31 12.04 2.20
N LEU A 114 -5.73 11.49 1.14
CA LEU A 114 -4.50 10.72 1.23
C LEU A 114 -3.28 11.63 1.28
N PRO A 115 -2.22 11.24 2.02
CA PRO A 115 -0.99 12.02 2.02
C PRO A 115 -0.40 12.10 0.61
N THR A 116 0.22 13.22 0.31
CA THR A 116 0.98 13.37 -0.92
C THR A 116 2.45 13.12 -0.64
N ASN A 117 3.08 12.41 -1.52
CA ASN A 117 4.51 12.10 -1.37
C ASN A 117 5.36 12.96 -2.27
#